data_1508b3d265f40780c2a2d8eae2359e91
#
_entry.id   1508b3d265f40780c2a2d8eae2359e91
#
_cell.length_a   1.000
_cell.length_b   1.000
_cell.length_c   1.000
_cell.angle_alpha   90.00
_cell.angle_beta   90.00
_cell.angle_gamma   90.00
#
_symmetry.space_group_name_H-M   'P 1'
#
loop_
_entity.id
_entity.type
_entity.pdbx_description
1 polymer ?
#
loop_
_entity_poly.entity_id
_entity_poly.type
_entity_poly.pdbx_seq_one_letter_code
_entity_poly.pdbx_strand_id
1 'polypeptide(L)'
;PLLREVKLSMPIGPARMSLMEHLGELRMRLVRIVVVLLVSCLIFYLATPTIAQFMLMPVAQYLPANEDGQVLLNVFGAFDAFGLRFQIAFWASLVATAPFILWQILAFFLPALKPKERKWFVPTFIAGVGLFILGTIFCYLIILPPAFEWLTDQASGFATIMPEASRW
;
A
#
# COMPACT_ATOMS: atom_id res chain seq x y z
N PRO A 1 19.46 -12.64 65.59
CA PRO A 1 18.81 -11.35 65.30
C PRO A 1 19.61 -10.61 64.26
N LEU A 2 19.09 -10.31 63.11
CA LEU A 2 19.64 -9.57 62.00
C LEU A 2 19.51 -10.34 60.65
N LEU A 3 18.37 -10.94 60.41
CA LEU A 3 17.95 -11.17 59.06
C LEU A 3 17.11 -9.97 58.67
N ARG A 4 17.85 -8.94 58.28
CA ARG A 4 17.31 -7.76 57.62
C ARG A 4 16.69 -8.23 56.32
N GLU A 5 15.41 -8.17 56.25
CA GLU A 5 14.64 -8.42 55.05
C GLU A 5 15.22 -7.60 53.91
N VAL A 6 15.95 -8.25 53.03
CA VAL A 6 16.23 -7.71 51.69
C VAL A 6 14.88 -7.75 50.98
N LYS A 7 14.16 -6.66 51.12
CA LYS A 7 12.98 -6.38 50.31
C LYS A 7 13.46 -6.26 48.87
N LEU A 8 13.49 -7.41 48.19
CA LEU A 8 13.56 -7.42 46.75
C LEU A 8 12.29 -6.75 46.23
N SER A 9 12.37 -5.44 46.10
CA SER A 9 11.39 -4.69 45.34
C SER A 9 11.53 -5.11 43.87
N MET A 10 10.92 -6.24 43.52
CA MET A 10 10.61 -6.48 42.14
C MET A 10 9.66 -5.38 41.72
N PRO A 11 10.01 -4.58 40.70
CA PRO A 11 9.05 -3.67 40.10
C PRO A 11 8.08 -4.52 39.30
N ILE A 12 7.07 -5.09 39.97
CA ILE A 12 5.90 -5.67 39.32
C ILE A 12 5.01 -4.48 38.93
N GLY A 13 5.49 -3.69 37.99
CA GLY A 13 4.69 -2.76 37.22
C GLY A 13 4.75 -3.21 35.75
N PRO A 14 3.68 -3.00 34.95
CA PRO A 14 3.81 -3.14 33.50
C PRO A 14 4.98 -2.25 33.10
N ALA A 15 5.96 -2.82 32.42
CA ALA A 15 7.12 -2.09 31.94
C ALA A 15 6.64 -0.91 31.08
N ARG A 16 6.52 0.24 31.72
CA ARG A 16 6.28 1.50 31.03
C ARG A 16 7.60 1.79 30.36
N MET A 17 7.67 1.48 29.07
CA MET A 17 8.78 1.94 28.25
C MET A 17 8.94 3.44 28.47
N SER A 18 10.16 3.90 28.70
CA SER A 18 10.43 5.32 28.76
C SER A 18 10.03 5.94 27.43
N LEU A 19 9.59 7.19 27.42
CA LEU A 19 9.21 7.89 26.17
C LEU A 19 10.33 7.81 25.12
N MET A 20 11.58 7.84 25.57
CA MET A 20 12.75 7.75 24.69
C MET A 20 12.91 6.35 24.07
N GLU A 21 12.64 5.29 24.82
CA GLU A 21 12.64 3.91 24.28
C GLU A 21 11.51 3.71 23.27
N HIS A 22 10.34 4.26 23.55
CA HIS A 22 9.20 4.19 22.63
C HIS A 22 9.44 4.96 21.32
N LEU A 23 10.08 6.13 21.40
CA LEU A 23 10.52 6.89 20.22
C LEU A 23 11.61 6.15 19.43
N GLY A 24 12.52 5.46 20.13
CA GLY A 24 13.53 4.60 19.50
C GLY A 24 12.89 3.44 18.72
N GLU A 25 11.86 2.82 19.30
CA GLU A 25 11.09 1.77 18.63
C GLU A 25 10.36 2.30 17.39
N LEU A 26 9.72 3.47 17.48
CA LEU A 26 9.06 4.13 16.34
C LEU A 26 10.03 4.36 15.19
N ARG A 27 11.22 4.93 15.49
CA ARG A 27 12.24 5.17 14.48
C ARG A 27 12.66 3.89 13.79
N MET A 28 12.90 2.81 14.55
CA MET A 28 13.34 1.54 13.99
C MET A 28 12.26 0.91 13.10
N ARG A 29 10.98 0.98 13.50
CA ARG A 29 9.85 0.50 12.71
C ARG A 29 9.67 1.31 11.43
N LEU A 30 9.78 2.64 11.53
CA LEU A 30 9.70 3.52 10.37
C LEU A 30 10.80 3.22 9.35
N VAL A 31 12.04 3.03 9.80
CA VAL A 31 13.16 2.65 8.93
C VAL A 31 12.88 1.31 8.24
N ARG A 32 12.34 0.31 8.95
CA ARG A 32 11.97 -0.98 8.34
C ARG A 32 10.90 -0.81 7.26
N ILE A 33 9.85 -0.03 7.53
CA ILE A 33 8.79 0.26 6.54
C ILE A 33 9.39 0.90 5.30
N VAL A 34 10.23 1.93 5.47
CA VAL A 34 10.86 2.65 4.35
C VAL A 34 11.76 1.72 3.54
N VAL A 35 12.60 0.91 4.20
CA VAL A 35 13.48 -0.04 3.51
C VAL A 35 12.68 -1.06 2.70
N VAL A 36 11.66 -1.68 3.32
CA VAL A 36 10.80 -2.66 2.63
C VAL A 36 10.07 -2.02 1.46
N LEU A 37 9.56 -0.79 1.63
CA LEU A 37 8.88 -0.06 0.57
C LEU A 37 9.83 0.26 -0.60
N LEU A 38 11.05 0.72 -0.32
CA LEU A 38 12.04 1.02 -1.36
C LEU A 38 12.47 -0.23 -2.13
N VAL A 39 12.72 -1.34 -1.44
CA VAL A 39 13.06 -2.62 -2.09
C VAL A 39 11.91 -3.11 -2.95
N SER A 40 10.68 -3.08 -2.42
CA SER A 40 9.48 -3.44 -3.18
C SER A 40 9.28 -2.52 -4.39
N CYS A 41 9.47 -1.21 -4.21
CA CYS A 41 9.35 -0.25 -5.31
C CYS A 41 10.36 -0.54 -6.43
N LEU A 42 11.59 -0.92 -6.10
CA LEU A 42 12.58 -1.32 -7.10
C LEU A 42 12.16 -2.57 -7.86
N ILE A 43 11.66 -3.59 -7.16
CA ILE A 43 11.16 -4.83 -7.77
C ILE A 43 9.99 -4.53 -8.72
N PHE A 44 8.99 -3.77 -8.24
CA PHE A 44 7.83 -3.41 -9.03
C PHE A 44 8.14 -2.45 -10.18
N TYR A 45 9.19 -1.63 -10.06
CA TYR A 45 9.67 -0.81 -11.16
C TYR A 45 10.13 -1.66 -12.35
N LEU A 46 10.81 -2.77 -12.10
CA LEU A 46 11.20 -3.71 -13.15
C LEU A 46 9.99 -4.45 -13.75
N ALA A 47 8.97 -4.73 -12.93
CA ALA A 47 7.75 -5.43 -13.34
C ALA A 47 6.64 -4.48 -13.85
N THR A 48 6.89 -3.18 -13.96
CA THR A 48 5.87 -2.18 -14.32
C THR A 48 5.09 -2.50 -15.59
N PRO A 49 5.69 -2.99 -16.70
CA PRO A 49 4.90 -3.30 -17.91
C PRO A 49 3.81 -4.33 -17.67
N THR A 50 4.12 -5.39 -16.92
CA THR A 50 3.16 -6.44 -16.56
C THR A 50 2.08 -5.91 -15.61
N ILE A 51 2.45 -5.09 -14.63
CA ILE A 51 1.53 -4.51 -13.66
C ILE A 51 0.58 -3.54 -14.37
N ALA A 52 1.07 -2.70 -15.28
CA ALA A 52 0.26 -1.77 -16.03
C ALA A 52 -0.80 -2.49 -16.88
N GLN A 53 -0.42 -3.55 -17.57
CA GLN A 53 -1.36 -4.37 -18.34
C GLN A 53 -2.42 -5.00 -17.42
N PHE A 54 -2.03 -5.55 -16.29
CA PHE A 54 -2.95 -6.11 -15.32
C PHE A 54 -3.92 -5.05 -14.77
N MET A 55 -3.44 -3.86 -14.45
CA MET A 55 -4.28 -2.76 -13.97
C MET A 55 -5.26 -2.25 -15.02
N LEU A 56 -4.90 -2.32 -16.30
CA LEU A 56 -5.75 -1.88 -17.41
C LEU A 56 -6.76 -2.95 -17.84
N MET A 57 -6.59 -4.20 -17.46
CA MET A 57 -7.44 -5.32 -17.88
C MET A 57 -8.95 -5.05 -17.68
N PRO A 58 -9.45 -4.57 -16.54
CA PRO A 58 -10.89 -4.36 -16.33
C PRO A 58 -11.46 -3.20 -17.15
N VAL A 59 -10.61 -2.31 -17.64
CA VAL A 59 -11.01 -1.13 -18.42
C VAL A 59 -10.53 -1.18 -19.88
N ALA A 60 -9.93 -2.29 -20.29
CA ALA A 60 -9.35 -2.47 -21.62
C ALA A 60 -10.40 -2.26 -22.75
N GLN A 61 -11.65 -2.61 -22.50
CA GLN A 61 -12.75 -2.43 -23.47
C GLN A 61 -13.08 -0.94 -23.77
N TYR A 62 -12.70 -0.03 -22.88
CA TYR A 62 -12.92 1.42 -23.04
C TYR A 62 -11.70 2.15 -23.60
N LEU A 63 -10.59 1.46 -23.78
CA LEU A 63 -9.32 2.01 -24.22
C LEU A 63 -8.96 1.47 -25.61
N PRO A 64 -8.33 2.28 -26.47
CA PRO A 64 -7.83 1.82 -27.76
C PRO A 64 -6.73 0.77 -27.56
N ALA A 65 -6.88 -0.34 -28.26
CA ALA A 65 -5.87 -1.39 -28.30
C ALA A 65 -5.08 -1.31 -29.61
N ASN A 66 -3.81 -1.73 -29.56
CA ASN A 66 -2.99 -1.90 -30.76
C ASN A 66 -3.45 -3.11 -31.58
N GLU A 67 -2.84 -3.29 -32.75
CA GLU A 67 -3.09 -4.45 -33.65
C GLU A 67 -2.87 -5.80 -32.94
N ASP A 68 -2.01 -5.83 -31.93
CA ASP A 68 -1.73 -7.00 -31.07
C ASP A 68 -2.74 -7.16 -29.91
N GLY A 69 -3.77 -6.31 -29.82
CA GLY A 69 -4.77 -6.36 -28.75
C GLY A 69 -4.28 -5.86 -27.39
N GLN A 70 -3.11 -5.22 -27.32
CA GLN A 70 -2.57 -4.66 -26.09
C GLN A 70 -3.00 -3.19 -25.93
N VAL A 71 -3.44 -2.84 -24.73
CA VAL A 71 -3.71 -1.46 -24.35
C VAL A 71 -2.40 -0.80 -23.97
N LEU A 72 -2.00 0.23 -24.71
CA LEU A 72 -0.82 1.02 -24.40
C LEU A 72 -1.23 2.37 -23.81
N LEU A 73 -0.51 2.77 -22.77
CA LEU A 73 -0.63 4.11 -22.21
C LEU A 73 0.16 5.09 -23.06
N ASN A 74 -0.51 6.14 -23.54
CA ASN A 74 0.12 7.19 -24.30
C ASN A 74 0.89 8.12 -23.35
N VAL A 75 2.16 8.33 -23.64
CA VAL A 75 3.04 9.26 -22.93
C VAL A 75 3.61 10.28 -23.90
N PHE A 76 3.61 11.55 -23.51
CA PHE A 76 3.99 12.65 -24.40
C PHE A 76 5.49 12.93 -24.39
N GLY A 77 6.26 12.33 -23.47
CA GLY A 77 7.70 12.53 -23.38
C GLY A 77 8.40 11.43 -22.59
N ALA A 78 9.72 11.37 -22.73
CA ALA A 78 10.54 10.39 -22.03
C ALA A 78 10.49 10.55 -20.49
N PHE A 79 10.40 11.78 -20.01
CA PHE A 79 10.23 12.07 -18.59
C PHE A 79 8.86 11.65 -18.06
N ASP A 80 7.81 11.82 -18.87
CA ASP A 80 6.47 11.38 -18.52
C ASP A 80 6.39 9.85 -18.42
N ALA A 81 7.05 9.16 -19.35
CA ALA A 81 7.16 7.68 -19.31
C ALA A 81 7.88 7.20 -18.05
N PHE A 82 8.98 7.85 -17.69
CA PHE A 82 9.72 7.53 -16.48
C PHE A 82 8.88 7.80 -15.22
N GLY A 83 8.26 8.99 -15.15
CA GLY A 83 7.40 9.39 -14.03
C GLY A 83 6.22 8.45 -13.84
N LEU A 84 5.53 8.08 -14.93
CA LEU A 84 4.43 7.13 -14.91
C LEU A 84 4.89 5.75 -14.42
N ARG A 85 6.03 5.27 -14.92
CA ARG A 85 6.60 4.00 -14.51
C ARG A 85 6.92 3.98 -13.02
N PHE A 86 7.54 5.04 -12.51
CA PHE A 86 7.82 5.19 -11.08
C PHE A 86 6.54 5.26 -10.25
N GLN A 87 5.54 6.00 -10.70
CA GLN A 87 4.26 6.14 -10.01
C GLN A 87 3.54 4.80 -9.90
N ILE A 88 3.46 4.04 -10.98
CA ILE A 88 2.85 2.69 -10.96
C ILE A 88 3.60 1.78 -10.00
N ALA A 89 4.94 1.76 -10.06
CA ALA A 89 5.77 0.95 -9.18
C ALA A 89 5.58 1.33 -7.71
N PHE A 90 5.52 2.61 -7.40
CA PHE A 90 5.31 3.12 -6.04
C PHE A 90 3.96 2.69 -5.47
N TRP A 91 2.87 2.92 -6.21
CA TRP A 91 1.53 2.52 -5.75
C TRP A 91 1.38 1.01 -5.64
N ALA A 92 1.92 0.25 -6.60
CA ALA A 92 1.91 -1.21 -6.54
C ALA A 92 2.69 -1.73 -5.33
N SER A 93 3.86 -1.15 -5.04
CA SER A 93 4.66 -1.51 -3.86
C SER A 93 3.94 -1.17 -2.56
N LEU A 94 3.26 -0.03 -2.50
CA LEU A 94 2.49 0.40 -1.33
C LEU A 94 1.34 -0.59 -1.04
N VAL A 95 0.59 -0.98 -2.06
CA VAL A 95 -0.49 -1.98 -1.94
C VAL A 95 0.06 -3.34 -1.51
N ALA A 96 1.14 -3.80 -2.11
CA ALA A 96 1.75 -5.09 -1.80
C ALA A 96 2.35 -5.13 -0.38
N THR A 97 2.91 -4.01 0.10
CA THR A 97 3.49 -3.91 1.45
C THR A 97 2.50 -3.46 2.52
N ALA A 98 1.27 -3.12 2.15
CA ALA A 98 0.24 -2.66 3.09
C ALA A 98 0.02 -3.60 4.28
N PRO A 99 -0.05 -4.94 4.14
CA PRO A 99 -0.16 -5.86 5.28
C PRO A 99 1.02 -5.75 6.24
N PHE A 100 2.23 -5.59 5.70
CA PHE A 100 3.44 -5.42 6.51
C PHE A 100 3.45 -4.07 7.22
N ILE A 101 3.06 -2.99 6.55
CA ILE A 101 2.94 -1.65 7.13
C ILE A 101 1.91 -1.68 8.26
N LEU A 102 0.75 -2.26 8.03
CA LEU A 102 -0.29 -2.40 9.04
C LEU A 102 0.21 -3.17 10.26
N TRP A 103 0.95 -4.27 10.04
CA TRP A 103 1.58 -5.03 11.13
C TRP A 103 2.54 -4.17 11.95
N GLN A 104 3.40 -3.38 11.30
CA GLN A 104 4.36 -2.52 12.00
C GLN A 104 3.66 -1.44 12.83
N ILE A 105 2.59 -0.84 12.29
CA ILE A 105 1.78 0.17 12.97
C ILE A 105 1.09 -0.44 14.19
N LEU A 106 0.39 -1.56 14.03
CA LEU A 106 -0.31 -2.22 15.12
C LEU A 106 0.65 -2.72 16.21
N ALA A 107 1.80 -3.27 15.81
CA ALA A 107 2.82 -3.73 16.74
C ALA A 107 3.46 -2.58 17.52
N PHE A 108 3.49 -1.36 16.97
CA PHE A 108 3.92 -0.17 17.69
C PHE A 108 2.97 0.19 18.86
N PHE A 109 1.66 -0.02 18.66
CA PHE A 109 0.67 0.24 19.70
C PHE A 109 0.60 -0.88 20.76
N LEU A 110 1.14 -2.06 20.47
CA LEU A 110 1.05 -3.22 21.36
C LEU A 110 1.55 -2.97 22.80
N PRO A 111 2.69 -2.27 23.04
CA PRO A 111 3.15 -1.96 24.39
C PRO A 111 2.21 -1.03 25.16
N ALA A 112 1.48 -0.17 24.47
CA ALA A 112 0.51 0.77 25.07
C ALA A 112 -0.81 0.12 25.45
N LEU A 113 -1.11 -1.07 24.91
CA LEU A 113 -2.35 -1.79 25.17
C LEU A 113 -2.32 -2.51 26.52
N LYS A 114 -3.47 -2.49 27.22
CA LYS A 114 -3.67 -3.28 28.43
C LYS A 114 -3.66 -4.77 28.11
N PRO A 115 -3.29 -5.65 29.09
CA PRO A 115 -3.27 -7.11 28.86
C PRO A 115 -4.58 -7.69 28.30
N LYS A 116 -5.71 -7.11 28.70
CA LYS A 116 -7.05 -7.51 28.20
C LYS A 116 -7.29 -7.10 26.74
N GLU A 117 -6.63 -6.04 26.27
CA GLU A 117 -6.79 -5.49 24.92
C GLU A 117 -5.86 -6.18 23.91
N ARG A 118 -4.72 -6.70 24.38
CA ARG A 118 -3.75 -7.43 23.52
C ARG A 118 -4.34 -8.64 22.81
N LYS A 119 -5.35 -9.29 23.39
CA LYS A 119 -6.02 -10.43 22.75
C LYS A 119 -6.74 -10.05 21.45
N TRP A 120 -7.09 -8.79 21.28
CA TRP A 120 -7.76 -8.28 20.08
C TRP A 120 -6.79 -7.86 18.98
N PHE A 121 -5.48 -7.88 19.26
CA PHE A 121 -4.45 -7.47 18.31
C PHE A 121 -4.47 -8.31 17.02
N VAL A 122 -4.40 -9.64 17.16
CA VAL A 122 -4.38 -10.56 16.01
C VAL A 122 -5.70 -10.52 15.23
N PRO A 123 -6.89 -10.58 15.86
CA PRO A 123 -8.15 -10.43 15.15
C PRO A 123 -8.26 -9.09 14.40
N THR A 124 -7.82 -7.99 15.00
CA THR A 124 -7.83 -6.66 14.36
C THR A 124 -6.91 -6.62 13.15
N PHE A 125 -5.72 -7.20 13.24
CA PHE A 125 -4.80 -7.30 12.12
C PHE A 125 -5.40 -8.11 10.96
N ILE A 126 -5.94 -9.29 11.24
CA ILE A 126 -6.58 -10.16 10.22
C ILE A 126 -7.77 -9.44 9.59
N ALA A 127 -8.62 -8.80 10.39
CA ALA A 127 -9.76 -8.04 9.89
C ALA A 127 -9.30 -6.86 9.01
N GLY A 128 -8.28 -6.12 9.42
CA GLY A 128 -7.74 -4.99 8.66
C GLY A 128 -7.16 -5.42 7.32
N VAL A 129 -6.34 -6.47 7.29
CA VAL A 129 -5.77 -7.03 6.05
C VAL A 129 -6.86 -7.59 5.16
N GLY A 130 -7.80 -8.35 5.73
CA GLY A 130 -8.93 -8.92 4.99
C GLY A 130 -9.80 -7.85 4.34
N LEU A 131 -10.13 -6.79 5.08
CA LEU A 131 -10.92 -5.66 4.60
C LEU A 131 -10.17 -4.87 3.52
N PHE A 132 -8.85 -4.70 3.67
CA PHE A 132 -8.01 -4.06 2.67
C PHE A 132 -8.00 -4.83 1.34
N ILE A 133 -7.78 -6.15 1.40
CA ILE A 133 -7.78 -7.02 0.21
C ILE A 133 -9.16 -7.00 -0.45
N LEU A 134 -10.22 -7.15 0.34
CA LEU A 134 -11.59 -7.11 -0.16
C LEU A 134 -11.91 -5.77 -0.84
N GLY A 135 -11.52 -4.65 -0.22
CA GLY A 135 -11.70 -3.31 -0.77
C GLY A 135 -10.92 -3.09 -2.07
N THR A 136 -9.71 -3.62 -2.15
CA THR A 136 -8.88 -3.55 -3.36
C THR A 136 -9.51 -4.34 -4.51
N ILE A 137 -9.97 -5.56 -4.26
CA ILE A 137 -10.67 -6.39 -5.25
C ILE A 137 -11.98 -5.73 -5.68
N PHE A 138 -12.76 -5.23 -4.73
CA PHE A 138 -14.02 -4.53 -5.00
C PHE A 138 -13.79 -3.30 -5.88
N CYS A 139 -12.81 -2.48 -5.57
CA CYS A 139 -12.46 -1.31 -6.37
C CYS A 139 -12.05 -1.71 -7.79
N TYR A 140 -11.19 -2.70 -7.92
CA TYR A 140 -10.65 -3.15 -9.20
C TYR A 140 -11.72 -3.77 -10.11
N LEU A 141 -12.59 -4.62 -9.58
CA LEU A 141 -13.58 -5.35 -10.40
C LEU A 141 -14.92 -4.62 -10.56
N ILE A 142 -15.34 -3.87 -9.55
CA ILE A 142 -16.70 -3.31 -9.49
C ILE A 142 -16.71 -1.81 -9.75
N ILE A 143 -15.76 -1.05 -9.19
CA ILE A 143 -15.77 0.42 -9.30
C ILE A 143 -15.09 0.90 -10.58
N LEU A 144 -13.96 0.31 -10.95
CA LEU A 144 -13.18 0.79 -12.09
C LEU A 144 -13.96 0.78 -13.43
N PRO A 145 -14.64 -0.32 -13.85
CA PRO A 145 -15.33 -0.36 -15.13
C PRO A 145 -16.40 0.74 -15.29
N PRO A 146 -17.39 0.90 -14.39
CA PRO A 146 -18.40 1.94 -14.55
C PRO A 146 -17.83 3.37 -14.38
N ALA A 147 -16.74 3.53 -13.62
CA ALA A 147 -16.08 4.82 -13.51
C ALA A 147 -15.44 5.24 -14.84
N PHE A 148 -14.80 4.33 -15.55
CA PHE A 148 -14.25 4.59 -16.88
C PHE A 148 -15.34 4.81 -17.93
N GLU A 149 -16.42 4.02 -17.90
CA GLU A 149 -17.57 4.23 -18.76
C GLU A 149 -18.13 5.64 -18.61
N TRP A 150 -18.38 6.06 -17.39
CA TRP A 150 -18.87 7.41 -17.11
C TRP A 150 -17.89 8.51 -17.56
N LEU A 151 -16.58 8.32 -17.36
CA LEU A 151 -15.55 9.27 -17.80
C LEU A 151 -15.49 9.37 -19.33
N THR A 152 -15.60 8.27 -20.04
CA THR A 152 -15.61 8.25 -21.51
C THR A 152 -16.87 8.91 -22.07
N ASP A 153 -18.02 8.69 -21.45
CA ASP A 153 -19.28 9.34 -21.81
C ASP A 153 -19.21 10.85 -21.62
N GLN A 154 -18.64 11.32 -20.51
CA GLN A 154 -18.47 12.76 -20.29
C GLN A 154 -17.52 13.41 -21.30
N ALA A 155 -16.50 12.69 -21.74
CA ALA A 155 -15.55 13.20 -22.73
C ALA A 155 -16.16 13.24 -24.15
N SER A 156 -17.07 12.34 -24.48
CA SER A 156 -17.67 12.22 -25.82
C SER A 156 -18.47 13.45 -26.27
N GLY A 157 -18.90 14.29 -25.33
CA GLY A 157 -19.69 15.50 -25.60
C GLY A 157 -18.88 16.71 -26.08
N PHE A 158 -17.57 16.78 -25.79
CA PHE A 158 -16.71 17.93 -26.12
C PHE A 158 -15.26 17.59 -26.43
N ALA A 159 -14.83 16.36 -26.21
CA ALA A 159 -13.47 15.89 -26.47
C ALA A 159 -13.51 14.45 -26.98
N THR A 160 -12.76 14.16 -28.02
CA THR A 160 -12.44 12.78 -28.35
C THR A 160 -11.30 12.34 -27.45
N ILE A 161 -11.48 11.23 -26.75
CA ILE A 161 -10.36 10.58 -26.04
C ILE A 161 -9.47 10.04 -27.15
N MET A 162 -8.49 10.84 -27.53
CA MET A 162 -7.61 10.50 -28.65
C MET A 162 -6.54 9.52 -28.20
N PRO A 163 -6.42 8.39 -28.90
CA PRO A 163 -5.16 7.66 -28.98
C PRO A 163 -4.27 8.37 -30.04
N GLU A 164 -3.94 9.64 -29.81
CA GLU A 164 -3.06 10.35 -30.74
C GLU A 164 -1.59 10.17 -30.42
N ALA A 165 -1.06 8.99 -30.71
CA ALA A 165 0.38 8.87 -30.94
C ALA A 165 0.69 8.52 -32.42
N SER A 166 -0.29 8.48 -33.34
CA SER A 166 -0.08 8.06 -34.72
C SER A 166 -0.15 9.17 -35.77
N ARG A 167 -0.06 10.42 -35.39
CA ARG A 167 -0.15 11.55 -36.32
C ARG A 167 1.06 12.48 -36.32
N TRP A 168 2.26 11.93 -36.20
CA TRP A 168 3.45 12.69 -36.68
C TRP A 168 4.53 11.74 -37.17
#